data_a9b41eaed68a9bc209ca410bc38153e6
#
_entry.id   a9b41eaed68a9bc209ca410bc38153e6
#
_cell.length_a   1.000
_cell.length_b   1.000
_cell.length_c   1.000
_cell.angle_alpha   90.00
_cell.angle_beta   90.00
_cell.angle_gamma   90.00
#
_symmetry.space_group_name_H-M   'P 1'
#
loop_
_entity.id
_entity.type
_entity.pdbx_description
1 polymer ?
#
loop_
_entity_poly.entity_id
_entity_poly.type
_entity_poly.pdbx_seq_one_letter_code
_entity_poly.pdbx_strand_id
1 'polypeptide(L)'
;MNIIIIGASFAGLTAAMECQKRYPQATIYLIDKEESIGYFPNALNWKVKGEISSWEEARVGYFEGLVQSAVHFLLGWECISIEAASKKIRLKKEESTQELSYDYLILAMGAQQVWEHQSVDLSEKILTTKSLGQAKKSLEKLGEAGRVTVIGAGQIGLESLEALSRLPIKIRLIESQEWPLAKYFDQDMVDFIWEEFDRIDLDYHFSETVNEVYLDEIGQVQLNSLQGTYLSDFVLLGTNFRPHSDLVEGLVDLHTDGSILVDDYLETSQSGIFAVGDLIRMPVTMFGKAYLPMINHAMLTGRLVAENLLTKKKRLKPVQRIVSTHVFGYNLTSVGLTEREANLWLDTDTIRIQQPFSQWNEKEIVFKMVVSRGDGRILGGQLVSSSDHMAQMNVLALAISKNMTVEDLLQESWLCLPGRTDLQPFIMEAANQYFWQKSDQE
;
A
#
# COMPACT_ATOMS: atom_id res chain seq x y z
N MET A 1 -9.96 -28.62 15.61
CA MET A 1 -9.10 -27.44 15.72
C MET A 1 -9.86 -26.26 15.13
N ASN A 2 -10.04 -25.22 15.93
CA ASN A 2 -10.73 -24.01 15.53
C ASN A 2 -9.71 -22.90 15.23
N ILE A 3 -9.70 -22.42 13.99
CA ILE A 3 -8.90 -21.27 13.56
C ILE A 3 -9.84 -20.09 13.36
N ILE A 4 -9.60 -19.01 14.08
CA ILE A 4 -10.36 -17.77 13.90
C ILE A 4 -9.48 -16.72 13.24
N ILE A 5 -10.01 -16.05 12.23
CA ILE A 5 -9.35 -14.98 11.49
C ILE A 5 -10.22 -13.74 11.58
N ILE A 6 -9.68 -12.64 12.11
CA ILE A 6 -10.39 -11.35 12.23
C ILE A 6 -9.88 -10.41 11.14
N GLY A 7 -10.77 -10.04 10.22
CA GLY A 7 -10.51 -9.22 9.04
C GLY A 7 -10.57 -10.02 7.74
N ALA A 8 -11.52 -9.67 6.85
CA ALA A 8 -11.78 -10.35 5.57
C ALA A 8 -11.30 -9.53 4.35
N SER A 9 -10.12 -8.94 4.47
CA SER A 9 -9.39 -8.30 3.37
C SER A 9 -8.20 -9.19 2.93
N PHE A 10 -7.27 -8.67 2.16
CA PHE A 10 -6.19 -9.42 1.49
C PHE A 10 -5.42 -10.37 2.42
N ALA A 11 -5.01 -9.93 3.62
CA ALA A 11 -4.28 -10.76 4.56
C ALA A 11 -5.14 -11.91 5.10
N GLY A 12 -6.33 -11.60 5.60
CA GLY A 12 -7.23 -12.59 6.21
C GLY A 12 -7.80 -13.59 5.20
N LEU A 13 -8.19 -13.12 4.00
CA LEU A 13 -8.65 -13.99 2.91
C LEU A 13 -7.53 -14.94 2.45
N THR A 14 -6.30 -14.44 2.31
CA THR A 14 -5.15 -15.28 1.97
C THR A 14 -4.86 -16.29 3.08
N ALA A 15 -4.89 -15.87 4.35
CA ALA A 15 -4.72 -16.77 5.50
C ALA A 15 -5.80 -17.85 5.53
N ALA A 16 -7.07 -17.50 5.32
CA ALA A 16 -8.17 -18.46 5.29
C ALA A 16 -8.00 -19.51 4.18
N MET A 17 -7.65 -19.06 2.97
CA MET A 17 -7.41 -19.92 1.82
C MET A 17 -6.24 -20.90 2.06
N GLU A 18 -5.15 -20.42 2.61
CA GLU A 18 -3.99 -21.28 2.90
C GLU A 18 -4.23 -22.19 4.11
N CYS A 19 -4.94 -21.73 5.14
CA CYS A 19 -5.34 -22.56 6.27
C CYS A 19 -6.26 -23.70 5.84
N GLN A 20 -7.23 -23.43 4.96
CA GLN A 20 -8.13 -24.45 4.42
C GLN A 20 -7.38 -25.58 3.69
N LYS A 21 -6.43 -25.22 2.83
CA LYS A 21 -5.61 -26.20 2.10
C LYS A 21 -4.73 -27.01 3.04
N ARG A 22 -4.18 -26.38 4.08
CA ARG A 22 -3.19 -26.98 4.96
C ARG A 22 -3.81 -27.77 6.10
N TYR A 23 -4.97 -27.36 6.57
CA TYR A 23 -5.70 -27.93 7.70
C TYR A 23 -7.15 -28.30 7.31
N PRO A 24 -7.35 -29.25 6.39
CA PRO A 24 -8.68 -29.58 5.84
C PRO A 24 -9.69 -30.07 6.88
N GLN A 25 -9.21 -30.49 8.08
CA GLN A 25 -10.06 -30.92 9.19
C GLN A 25 -10.29 -29.81 10.23
N ALA A 26 -9.75 -28.61 10.03
CA ALA A 26 -9.98 -27.50 10.93
C ALA A 26 -11.30 -26.80 10.60
N THR A 27 -11.99 -26.31 11.63
CA THR A 27 -13.07 -25.36 11.45
C THR A 27 -12.46 -23.95 11.37
N ILE A 28 -12.68 -23.25 10.27
CA ILE A 28 -12.12 -21.93 10.02
C ILE A 28 -13.25 -20.91 10.02
N TYR A 29 -13.16 -19.91 10.90
CA TYR A 29 -14.06 -18.77 10.92
C TYR A 29 -13.32 -17.53 10.39
N LEU A 30 -13.91 -16.84 9.41
CA LEU A 30 -13.44 -15.56 8.91
C LEU A 30 -14.47 -14.48 9.27
N ILE A 31 -14.05 -13.52 10.06
CA ILE A 31 -14.92 -12.54 10.72
C ILE A 31 -14.57 -11.16 10.19
N ASP A 32 -15.58 -10.38 9.81
CA ASP A 32 -15.41 -8.97 9.46
C ASP A 32 -16.66 -8.18 9.85
N LYS A 33 -16.45 -6.93 10.28
CA LYS A 33 -17.54 -5.96 10.54
C LYS A 33 -18.22 -5.48 9.25
N GLU A 34 -17.52 -5.54 8.12
CA GLU A 34 -18.10 -5.25 6.82
C GLU A 34 -18.92 -6.45 6.31
N GLU A 35 -19.93 -6.17 5.49
CA GLU A 35 -20.77 -7.19 4.87
C GLU A 35 -20.22 -7.74 3.55
N SER A 36 -19.11 -7.19 3.08
CA SER A 36 -18.44 -7.57 1.84
C SER A 36 -16.98 -7.98 2.08
N ILE A 37 -16.46 -8.87 1.25
CA ILE A 37 -15.07 -9.33 1.29
C ILE A 37 -14.32 -8.87 0.05
N GLY A 38 -13.00 -8.75 0.17
CA GLY A 38 -12.10 -8.60 -0.96
C GLY A 38 -12.35 -7.36 -1.81
N TYR A 39 -12.58 -6.21 -1.18
CA TYR A 39 -12.75 -4.92 -1.84
C TYR A 39 -11.39 -4.28 -2.14
N PHE A 40 -11.24 -3.69 -3.34
CA PHE A 40 -10.09 -2.87 -3.70
C PHE A 40 -10.23 -1.46 -3.12
N PRO A 41 -9.34 -1.00 -2.22
CA PRO A 41 -9.45 0.32 -1.58
C PRO A 41 -9.45 1.49 -2.57
N ASN A 42 -8.90 1.31 -3.77
CA ASN A 42 -8.87 2.34 -4.82
C ASN A 42 -10.17 2.42 -5.67
N ALA A 43 -11.15 1.58 -5.41
CA ALA A 43 -12.34 1.48 -6.25
C ALA A 43 -13.23 2.74 -6.24
N LEU A 44 -13.15 3.59 -5.23
CA LEU A 44 -13.79 4.91 -5.27
C LEU A 44 -13.24 5.73 -6.46
N ASN A 45 -11.94 5.76 -6.63
CA ASN A 45 -11.28 6.49 -7.70
C ASN A 45 -11.68 5.92 -9.07
N TRP A 46 -11.70 4.59 -9.23
CA TRP A 46 -12.18 3.93 -10.44
C TRP A 46 -13.64 4.27 -10.76
N LYS A 47 -14.49 4.32 -9.72
CA LYS A 47 -15.91 4.67 -9.88
C LYS A 47 -16.10 6.12 -10.32
N VAL A 48 -15.36 7.05 -9.72
CA VAL A 48 -15.38 8.48 -10.09
C VAL A 48 -14.85 8.71 -11.51
N LYS A 49 -13.79 8.00 -11.89
CA LYS A 49 -13.20 8.06 -13.24
C LYS A 49 -14.07 7.34 -14.31
N GLY A 50 -15.06 6.55 -13.89
CA GLY A 50 -15.91 5.75 -14.79
C GLY A 50 -15.23 4.49 -15.32
N GLU A 51 -14.15 4.04 -14.69
CA GLU A 51 -13.40 2.82 -15.02
C GLU A 51 -14.16 1.55 -14.61
N ILE A 52 -15.03 1.66 -13.60
CA ILE A 52 -15.99 0.62 -13.20
C ILE A 52 -17.41 1.16 -13.25
N SER A 53 -18.36 0.33 -13.73
CA SER A 53 -19.78 0.66 -13.82
C SER A 53 -20.54 0.30 -12.56
N SER A 54 -20.11 -0.74 -11.86
CA SER A 54 -20.73 -1.23 -10.62
C SER A 54 -19.69 -1.48 -9.52
N TRP A 55 -20.14 -1.53 -8.26
CA TRP A 55 -19.28 -1.85 -7.12
C TRP A 55 -18.87 -3.32 -7.06
N GLU A 56 -19.58 -4.20 -7.77
CA GLU A 56 -19.23 -5.62 -7.90
C GLU A 56 -17.90 -5.79 -8.63
N GLU A 57 -17.59 -4.92 -9.59
CA GLU A 57 -16.30 -4.91 -10.32
C GLU A 57 -15.12 -4.53 -9.42
N ALA A 58 -15.39 -3.92 -8.27
CA ALA A 58 -14.39 -3.60 -7.26
C ALA A 58 -14.02 -4.78 -6.34
N ARG A 59 -14.62 -5.97 -6.55
CA ARG A 59 -14.29 -7.17 -5.78
C ARG A 59 -13.07 -7.88 -6.37
N VAL A 60 -12.29 -8.47 -5.49
CA VAL A 60 -11.10 -9.22 -5.86
C VAL A 60 -11.50 -10.65 -6.26
N GLY A 61 -11.63 -10.93 -7.54
CA GLY A 61 -12.04 -12.23 -8.07
C GLY A 61 -11.15 -13.41 -7.66
N TYR A 62 -9.89 -13.16 -7.30
CA TYR A 62 -8.94 -14.17 -6.83
C TYR A 62 -9.47 -14.99 -5.63
N PHE A 63 -10.37 -14.44 -4.83
CA PHE A 63 -10.93 -15.07 -3.63
C PHE A 63 -12.33 -15.70 -3.84
N GLU A 64 -12.90 -15.71 -5.04
CA GLU A 64 -14.24 -16.25 -5.31
C GLU A 64 -14.38 -17.73 -4.91
N GLY A 65 -13.34 -18.53 -5.16
CA GLY A 65 -13.33 -19.95 -4.77
C GLY A 65 -13.40 -20.18 -3.26
N LEU A 66 -13.01 -19.18 -2.44
CA LEU A 66 -13.08 -19.29 -0.98
C LEU A 66 -14.52 -19.18 -0.47
N VAL A 67 -15.37 -18.40 -1.13
CA VAL A 67 -16.80 -18.24 -0.75
C VAL A 67 -17.58 -19.54 -0.88
N GLN A 68 -17.17 -20.42 -1.79
CA GLN A 68 -17.77 -21.75 -2.02
C GLN A 68 -17.13 -22.85 -1.17
N SER A 69 -16.24 -22.50 -0.27
CA SER A 69 -15.45 -23.42 0.53
C SER A 69 -16.08 -23.75 1.89
N ALA A 70 -15.41 -24.61 2.69
CA ALA A 70 -15.82 -24.95 4.05
C ALA A 70 -15.47 -23.87 5.10
N VAL A 71 -15.06 -22.67 4.68
CA VAL A 71 -14.78 -21.53 5.59
C VAL A 71 -16.11 -20.91 6.02
N HIS A 72 -16.28 -20.70 7.33
CA HIS A 72 -17.46 -20.06 7.91
C HIS A 72 -17.25 -18.54 7.90
N PHE A 73 -17.98 -17.83 7.05
CA PHE A 73 -17.97 -16.38 6.99
C PHE A 73 -18.95 -15.78 8.00
N LEU A 74 -18.45 -14.94 8.90
CA LEU A 74 -19.23 -14.14 9.85
C LEU A 74 -19.08 -12.65 9.48
N LEU A 75 -19.78 -12.25 8.41
CA LEU A 75 -19.76 -10.88 7.90
C LEU A 75 -20.81 -10.01 8.61
N GLY A 76 -20.51 -8.73 8.80
CA GLY A 76 -21.29 -7.81 9.62
C GLY A 76 -21.15 -8.07 11.12
N TRP A 77 -20.20 -8.92 11.54
CA TRP A 77 -19.88 -9.18 12.94
C TRP A 77 -18.57 -8.49 13.35
N GLU A 78 -18.63 -7.67 14.35
CA GLU A 78 -17.47 -6.99 14.93
C GLU A 78 -16.92 -7.81 16.11
N CYS A 79 -15.63 -8.07 16.13
CA CYS A 79 -14.97 -8.61 17.30
C CYS A 79 -14.72 -7.48 18.30
N ILE A 80 -15.39 -7.56 19.47
CA ILE A 80 -15.37 -6.50 20.49
C ILE A 80 -14.45 -6.81 21.67
N SER A 81 -14.06 -8.08 21.88
CA SER A 81 -13.09 -8.44 22.90
C SER A 81 -12.42 -9.79 22.62
N ILE A 82 -11.22 -9.96 23.13
CA ILE A 82 -10.41 -11.18 23.09
C ILE A 82 -9.98 -11.54 24.50
N GLU A 83 -10.29 -12.76 24.92
CA GLU A 83 -9.85 -13.34 26.20
C GLU A 83 -8.78 -14.39 25.93
N ALA A 84 -7.51 -14.01 25.98
CA ALA A 84 -6.40 -14.92 25.65
C ALA A 84 -6.30 -16.11 26.62
N ALA A 85 -6.57 -15.91 27.91
CA ALA A 85 -6.48 -16.97 28.93
C ALA A 85 -7.48 -18.10 28.72
N SER A 86 -8.72 -17.78 28.31
CA SER A 86 -9.78 -18.74 28.03
C SER A 86 -9.86 -19.11 26.55
N LYS A 87 -9.04 -18.51 25.70
CA LYS A 87 -9.04 -18.64 24.24
C LYS A 87 -10.42 -18.40 23.64
N LYS A 88 -11.05 -17.30 23.99
CA LYS A 88 -12.36 -16.90 23.50
C LYS A 88 -12.33 -15.52 22.89
N ILE A 89 -13.20 -15.30 21.90
CA ILE A 89 -13.54 -13.99 21.40
C ILE A 89 -15.03 -13.72 21.60
N ARG A 90 -15.38 -12.44 21.73
CA ARG A 90 -16.77 -11.99 21.75
C ARG A 90 -17.04 -11.15 20.51
N LEU A 91 -18.12 -11.49 19.83
CA LEU A 91 -18.59 -10.84 18.61
C LEU A 91 -19.89 -10.09 18.90
N LYS A 92 -20.10 -8.99 18.16
CA LYS A 92 -21.33 -8.20 18.19
C LYS A 92 -21.81 -7.94 16.76
N LYS A 93 -23.11 -8.07 16.53
CA LYS A 93 -23.82 -7.61 15.34
C LYS A 93 -25.16 -7.02 15.78
N GLU A 94 -25.32 -5.71 15.60
CA GLU A 94 -26.47 -4.95 16.12
C GLU A 94 -26.65 -5.20 17.64
N GLU A 95 -27.80 -5.73 18.07
CA GLU A 95 -28.09 -6.08 19.47
C GLU A 95 -27.67 -7.52 19.84
N SER A 96 -27.19 -8.30 18.87
CA SER A 96 -26.82 -9.71 19.09
C SER A 96 -25.36 -9.82 19.49
N THR A 97 -25.06 -10.73 20.43
CA THR A 97 -23.69 -11.07 20.83
C THR A 97 -23.47 -12.57 20.73
N GLN A 98 -22.26 -12.98 20.38
CA GLN A 98 -21.85 -14.38 20.26
C GLN A 98 -20.44 -14.55 20.81
N GLU A 99 -20.16 -15.68 21.46
CA GLU A 99 -18.80 -16.09 21.84
C GLU A 99 -18.35 -17.25 20.97
N LEU A 100 -17.08 -17.23 20.56
CA LEU A 100 -16.41 -18.31 19.88
C LEU A 100 -15.10 -18.67 20.60
N SER A 101 -14.81 -19.96 20.68
CA SER A 101 -13.53 -20.45 21.21
C SER A 101 -12.60 -20.79 20.05
N TYR A 102 -11.29 -20.51 20.23
CA TYR A 102 -10.27 -20.75 19.23
C TYR A 102 -9.13 -21.62 19.80
N ASP A 103 -8.48 -22.38 18.94
CA ASP A 103 -7.18 -22.94 19.20
C ASP A 103 -6.08 -21.97 18.76
N TYR A 104 -6.30 -21.33 17.59
CA TYR A 104 -5.43 -20.31 16.99
C TYR A 104 -6.24 -19.10 16.52
N LEU A 105 -5.70 -17.92 16.78
CA LEU A 105 -6.29 -16.64 16.38
C LEU A 105 -5.34 -15.87 15.45
N ILE A 106 -5.84 -15.44 14.30
CA ILE A 106 -5.10 -14.61 13.34
C ILE A 106 -5.73 -13.23 13.28
N LEU A 107 -4.97 -12.21 13.66
CA LEU A 107 -5.35 -10.81 13.58
C LEU A 107 -4.98 -10.26 12.20
N ALA A 108 -5.96 -9.84 11.43
CA ALA A 108 -5.83 -9.33 10.06
C ALA A 108 -6.67 -8.07 9.82
N MET A 109 -6.94 -7.26 10.89
CA MET A 109 -7.83 -6.10 10.86
C MET A 109 -7.31 -4.92 10.02
N GLY A 110 -6.06 -4.99 9.56
CA GLY A 110 -5.48 -4.01 8.65
C GLY A 110 -5.14 -2.67 9.32
N ALA A 111 -5.22 -1.59 8.55
CA ALA A 111 -4.93 -0.24 8.99
C ALA A 111 -6.13 0.69 8.76
N GLN A 112 -6.19 1.75 9.51
CA GLN A 112 -7.17 2.83 9.37
C GLN A 112 -6.46 4.16 9.10
N GLN A 113 -7.18 5.10 8.49
CA GLN A 113 -6.76 6.48 8.36
C GLN A 113 -7.28 7.26 9.57
N VAL A 114 -6.39 7.88 10.32
CA VAL A 114 -6.75 8.63 11.53
C VAL A 114 -6.10 10.01 11.46
N TRP A 115 -6.86 11.03 11.83
CA TRP A 115 -6.34 12.35 12.12
C TRP A 115 -6.24 12.52 13.64
N GLU A 116 -5.03 12.66 14.20
CA GLU A 116 -4.76 12.56 15.63
C GLU A 116 -5.22 13.74 16.48
N HIS A 117 -5.32 14.91 15.88
CA HIS A 117 -5.59 16.16 16.62
C HIS A 117 -7.04 16.61 16.44
N GLN A 118 -7.98 15.67 16.59
CA GLN A 118 -9.42 15.99 16.50
C GLN A 118 -9.94 16.54 17.83
N SER A 119 -10.31 17.81 17.86
CA SER A 119 -11.08 18.38 18.95
C SER A 119 -12.59 18.13 18.84
N VAL A 120 -13.05 17.66 17.66
CA VAL A 120 -14.46 17.41 17.31
C VAL A 120 -14.52 16.17 16.43
N ASP A 121 -15.68 15.51 16.42
CA ASP A 121 -15.93 14.40 15.51
C ASP A 121 -15.96 14.90 14.05
N LEU A 122 -14.84 14.71 13.35
CA LEU A 122 -14.67 15.04 11.92
C LEU A 122 -15.05 13.87 11.01
N SER A 123 -15.53 12.76 11.55
CA SER A 123 -15.77 11.52 10.77
C SER A 123 -16.71 11.75 9.57
N GLU A 124 -17.70 12.66 9.74
CA GLU A 124 -18.61 13.00 8.64
C GLU A 124 -17.99 13.93 7.58
N LYS A 125 -16.87 14.55 7.85
CA LYS A 125 -16.17 15.48 6.94
C LYS A 125 -14.92 14.86 6.30
N ILE A 126 -14.46 13.74 6.81
CA ILE A 126 -13.33 13.01 6.23
C ILE A 126 -13.86 12.00 5.21
N LEU A 127 -13.31 12.06 4.00
CA LEU A 127 -13.55 11.09 2.94
C LEU A 127 -12.59 9.91 3.11
N THR A 128 -13.14 8.73 3.29
CA THR A 128 -12.37 7.49 3.46
C THR A 128 -12.78 6.46 2.42
N THR A 129 -11.84 5.59 2.02
CA THR A 129 -12.02 4.68 0.86
C THR A 129 -11.66 3.22 1.16
N LYS A 130 -11.21 2.91 2.39
CA LYS A 130 -10.66 1.59 2.70
C LYS A 130 -11.68 0.46 2.69
N SER A 131 -12.96 0.72 2.96
CA SER A 131 -14.03 -0.25 2.85
C SER A 131 -15.07 0.15 1.80
N LEU A 132 -15.83 -0.82 1.32
CA LEU A 132 -16.91 -0.56 0.36
C LEU A 132 -17.98 0.38 0.94
N GLY A 133 -18.32 0.20 2.22
CA GLY A 133 -19.28 1.06 2.91
C GLY A 133 -18.79 2.52 2.98
N GLN A 134 -17.51 2.71 3.33
CA GLN A 134 -16.87 4.02 3.36
C GLN A 134 -16.82 4.66 1.97
N ALA A 135 -16.43 3.91 0.94
CA ALA A 135 -16.35 4.42 -0.43
C ALA A 135 -17.70 4.89 -0.97
N LYS A 136 -18.79 4.15 -0.70
CA LYS A 136 -20.16 4.54 -1.06
C LYS A 136 -20.56 5.86 -0.41
N LYS A 137 -20.37 5.98 0.92
CA LYS A 137 -20.64 7.22 1.66
C LYS A 137 -19.80 8.40 1.15
N SER A 138 -18.52 8.16 0.86
CA SER A 138 -17.65 9.21 0.31
C SER A 138 -18.10 9.67 -1.08
N LEU A 139 -18.58 8.76 -1.93
CA LEU A 139 -19.15 9.14 -3.24
C LEU A 139 -20.40 10.01 -3.10
N GLU A 140 -21.29 9.70 -2.16
CA GLU A 140 -22.49 10.52 -1.86
C GLU A 140 -22.08 11.93 -1.42
N LYS A 141 -21.13 12.05 -0.48
CA LYS A 141 -20.59 13.32 0.01
C LYS A 141 -19.93 14.15 -1.11
N LEU A 142 -19.22 13.51 -2.03
CA LEU A 142 -18.63 14.18 -3.19
C LEU A 142 -19.68 14.82 -4.13
N GLY A 143 -20.88 14.28 -4.19
CA GLY A 143 -22.00 14.87 -4.95
C GLY A 143 -22.49 16.21 -4.39
N GLU A 144 -22.20 16.53 -3.13
CA GLU A 144 -22.59 17.76 -2.42
C GLU A 144 -21.40 18.73 -2.25
N ALA A 145 -20.18 18.31 -2.63
CA ALA A 145 -18.97 19.08 -2.38
C ALA A 145 -18.80 20.23 -3.39
N GLY A 146 -18.49 21.42 -2.89
CA GLY A 146 -17.98 22.54 -3.69
C GLY A 146 -16.44 22.58 -3.70
N ARG A 147 -15.82 22.18 -2.56
CA ARG A 147 -14.36 22.12 -2.41
C ARG A 147 -13.93 20.93 -1.56
N VAL A 148 -12.90 20.22 -2.02
CA VAL A 148 -12.25 19.12 -1.30
C VAL A 148 -10.76 19.44 -1.15
N THR A 149 -10.24 19.27 0.06
CA THR A 149 -8.79 19.33 0.31
C THR A 149 -8.22 17.94 0.45
N VAL A 150 -7.22 17.61 -0.35
CA VAL A 150 -6.42 16.36 -0.25
C VAL A 150 -5.19 16.67 0.60
N ILE A 151 -4.97 15.90 1.67
CA ILE A 151 -3.78 16.01 2.51
C ILE A 151 -2.84 14.85 2.18
N GLY A 152 -1.68 15.19 1.65
CA GLY A 152 -0.65 14.25 1.23
C GLY A 152 -0.65 13.96 -0.26
N ALA A 153 0.49 14.17 -0.92
CA ALA A 153 0.76 13.88 -2.33
C ALA A 153 1.46 12.51 -2.53
N GLY A 154 1.17 11.54 -1.65
CA GLY A 154 1.54 10.13 -1.85
C GLY A 154 0.64 9.45 -2.89
N GLN A 155 0.81 8.13 -3.08
CA GLN A 155 0.03 7.34 -4.05
C GLN A 155 -1.48 7.59 -3.94
N ILE A 156 -2.05 7.41 -2.75
CA ILE A 156 -3.49 7.53 -2.51
C ILE A 156 -3.97 8.96 -2.78
N GLY A 157 -3.20 9.95 -2.32
CA GLY A 157 -3.54 11.36 -2.53
C GLY A 157 -3.59 11.72 -4.01
N LEU A 158 -2.57 11.33 -4.80
CA LEU A 158 -2.51 11.64 -6.23
C LEU A 158 -3.56 10.89 -7.05
N GLU A 159 -3.76 9.59 -6.78
CA GLU A 159 -4.80 8.81 -7.45
C GLU A 159 -6.20 9.36 -7.16
N SER A 160 -6.43 9.82 -5.91
CA SER A 160 -7.70 10.45 -5.54
C SER A 160 -7.84 11.84 -6.16
N LEU A 161 -6.76 12.62 -6.20
CA LEU A 161 -6.73 13.92 -6.84
C LEU A 161 -7.07 13.83 -8.32
N GLU A 162 -6.46 12.88 -9.05
CA GLU A 162 -6.79 12.62 -10.46
C GLU A 162 -8.28 12.24 -10.64
N ALA A 163 -8.82 11.42 -9.74
CA ALA A 163 -10.23 11.07 -9.78
C ALA A 163 -11.12 12.30 -9.51
N LEU A 164 -10.81 13.07 -8.47
CA LEU A 164 -11.55 14.28 -8.10
C LEU A 164 -11.55 15.33 -9.21
N SER A 165 -10.45 15.44 -10.00
CA SER A 165 -10.37 16.39 -11.12
C SER A 165 -11.40 16.14 -12.24
N ARG A 166 -12.09 14.97 -12.23
CA ARG A 166 -13.20 14.68 -13.14
C ARG A 166 -14.55 15.25 -12.67
N LEU A 167 -14.60 15.74 -11.42
CA LEU A 167 -15.83 16.29 -10.83
C LEU A 167 -15.84 17.83 -10.93
N PRO A 168 -17.01 18.47 -10.94
CA PRO A 168 -17.13 19.92 -10.96
C PRO A 168 -16.91 20.55 -9.58
N ILE A 169 -15.79 20.24 -8.93
CA ILE A 169 -15.42 20.68 -7.60
C ILE A 169 -14.05 21.38 -7.62
N LYS A 170 -13.80 22.26 -6.67
CA LYS A 170 -12.47 22.84 -6.45
C LYS A 170 -11.65 21.89 -5.62
N ILE A 171 -10.40 21.67 -6.04
CA ILE A 171 -9.50 20.78 -5.33
C ILE A 171 -8.32 21.57 -4.81
N ARG A 172 -7.96 21.30 -3.57
CA ARG A 172 -6.69 21.74 -2.98
C ARG A 172 -5.86 20.54 -2.58
N LEU A 173 -4.55 20.62 -2.79
CA LEU A 173 -3.57 19.64 -2.32
C LEU A 173 -2.62 20.31 -1.34
N ILE A 174 -2.41 19.72 -0.16
CA ILE A 174 -1.41 20.16 0.80
C ILE A 174 -0.48 18.97 1.10
N GLU A 175 0.84 19.18 0.91
CA GLU A 175 1.88 18.16 1.08
C GLU A 175 3.04 18.71 1.92
N SER A 176 3.49 17.94 2.88
CA SER A 176 4.62 18.28 3.75
C SER A 176 5.98 18.14 3.09
N GLN A 177 6.10 17.33 2.05
CA GLN A 177 7.34 17.12 1.30
C GLN A 177 7.50 18.15 0.20
N GLU A 178 8.69 18.18 -0.42
CA GLU A 178 9.09 19.17 -1.43
C GLU A 178 8.51 18.86 -2.82
N TRP A 179 8.20 17.59 -3.13
CA TRP A 179 7.63 17.16 -4.41
C TRP A 179 6.66 15.97 -4.24
N PRO A 180 5.79 15.70 -5.23
CA PRO A 180 4.85 14.60 -5.16
C PRO A 180 5.58 13.25 -5.13
N LEU A 181 5.04 12.27 -4.39
CA LEU A 181 5.62 10.93 -4.23
C LEU A 181 7.03 10.90 -3.60
N ALA A 182 7.52 11.97 -2.98
CA ALA A 182 8.88 12.15 -2.46
C ALA A 182 9.37 11.01 -1.54
N LYS A 183 8.45 10.26 -0.94
CA LYS A 183 8.77 9.09 -0.11
C LYS A 183 9.33 7.91 -0.92
N TYR A 184 9.00 7.85 -2.22
CA TYR A 184 9.28 6.66 -3.04
C TYR A 184 9.94 6.96 -4.37
N PHE A 185 9.95 8.23 -4.80
CA PHE A 185 10.52 8.67 -6.07
C PHE A 185 11.43 9.87 -5.87
N ASP A 186 12.53 9.89 -6.57
CA ASP A 186 13.38 11.09 -6.70
C ASP A 186 12.65 12.12 -7.56
N GLN A 187 12.97 13.40 -7.36
CA GLN A 187 12.26 14.51 -7.98
C GLN A 187 12.27 14.42 -9.52
N ASP A 188 13.45 14.15 -10.10
CA ASP A 188 13.67 14.05 -11.55
C ASP A 188 12.85 12.96 -12.24
N MET A 189 12.28 12.02 -11.46
CA MET A 189 11.41 10.97 -11.98
C MET A 189 9.94 11.36 -12.01
N VAL A 190 9.56 12.42 -11.31
CA VAL A 190 8.14 12.82 -11.12
C VAL A 190 7.87 14.27 -11.54
N ASP A 191 8.83 14.94 -12.15
CA ASP A 191 8.69 16.35 -12.56
C ASP A 191 7.51 16.57 -13.52
N PHE A 192 7.12 15.60 -14.34
CA PHE A 192 5.97 15.68 -15.23
C PHE A 192 4.65 15.92 -14.49
N ILE A 193 4.56 15.59 -13.19
CA ILE A 193 3.34 15.75 -12.39
C ILE A 193 3.01 17.25 -12.22
N TRP A 194 3.99 18.13 -12.21
CA TRP A 194 3.75 19.57 -12.12
C TRP A 194 2.97 20.10 -13.32
N GLU A 195 3.27 19.61 -14.53
CA GLU A 195 2.53 19.96 -15.75
C GLU A 195 1.08 19.47 -15.68
N GLU A 196 0.85 18.29 -15.06
CA GLU A 196 -0.51 17.78 -14.87
C GLU A 196 -1.29 18.62 -13.84
N PHE A 197 -0.63 19.11 -12.79
CA PHE A 197 -1.27 20.02 -11.82
C PHE A 197 -1.69 21.34 -12.46
N ASP A 198 -0.84 21.92 -13.30
CA ASP A 198 -1.17 23.14 -14.05
C ASP A 198 -2.33 22.89 -15.05
N ARG A 199 -2.35 21.72 -15.68
CA ARG A 199 -3.41 21.32 -16.63
C ARG A 199 -4.80 21.23 -16.01
N ILE A 200 -4.88 20.84 -14.73
CA ILE A 200 -6.16 20.72 -14.00
C ILE A 200 -6.46 21.94 -13.13
N ASP A 201 -5.71 23.04 -13.24
CA ASP A 201 -5.85 24.25 -12.43
C ASP A 201 -5.90 23.95 -10.91
N LEU A 202 -4.95 23.16 -10.44
CA LEU A 202 -4.91 22.69 -9.06
C LEU A 202 -4.36 23.79 -8.12
N ASP A 203 -5.06 24.02 -7.01
CA ASP A 203 -4.55 24.81 -5.88
C ASP A 203 -3.65 23.90 -5.01
N TYR A 204 -2.30 24.02 -5.12
CA TYR A 204 -1.38 23.13 -4.43
C TYR A 204 -0.34 23.84 -3.57
N HIS A 205 -0.02 23.21 -2.45
CA HIS A 205 0.91 23.70 -1.44
C HIS A 205 1.86 22.57 -1.03
N PHE A 206 3.13 22.71 -1.36
CA PHE A 206 4.21 21.80 -0.97
C PHE A 206 5.09 22.39 0.13
N SER A 207 5.86 21.55 0.81
CA SER A 207 6.63 21.92 2.01
C SER A 207 5.74 22.56 3.09
N GLU A 208 4.48 22.12 3.16
CA GLU A 208 3.47 22.65 4.06
C GLU A 208 2.79 21.53 4.85
N THR A 209 2.85 21.64 6.18
CA THR A 209 2.26 20.64 7.07
C THR A 209 0.96 21.17 7.67
N VAL A 210 -0.12 20.44 7.49
CA VAL A 210 -1.38 20.68 8.21
C VAL A 210 -1.20 20.24 9.65
N ASN A 211 -1.34 21.16 10.59
CA ASN A 211 -1.16 20.89 12.02
C ASN A 211 -2.49 20.56 12.71
N GLU A 212 -3.57 21.21 12.28
CA GLU A 212 -4.88 21.07 12.88
C GLU A 212 -5.97 21.02 11.82
N VAL A 213 -6.99 20.21 12.08
CA VAL A 213 -8.23 20.15 11.30
C VAL A 213 -9.39 20.19 12.26
N TYR A 214 -10.31 21.12 12.06
CA TYR A 214 -11.51 21.27 12.91
C TYR A 214 -12.71 21.80 12.12
N LEU A 215 -13.87 21.86 12.75
CA LEU A 215 -15.06 22.50 12.17
C LEU A 215 -15.15 23.93 12.65
N ASP A 216 -15.42 24.85 11.73
CA ASP A 216 -15.77 26.23 12.08
C ASP A 216 -17.22 26.32 12.63
N GLU A 217 -17.66 27.53 12.99
CA GLU A 217 -18.98 27.79 13.56
C GLU A 217 -20.14 27.42 12.64
N ILE A 218 -19.92 27.36 11.33
CA ILE A 218 -20.93 27.03 10.31
C ILE A 218 -20.80 25.59 9.77
N GLY A 219 -19.90 24.79 10.36
CA GLY A 219 -19.71 23.39 10.02
C GLY A 219 -18.86 23.13 8.76
N GLN A 220 -18.07 24.12 8.32
CA GLN A 220 -17.01 23.90 7.31
C GLN A 220 -15.75 23.36 7.97
N VAL A 221 -14.98 22.57 7.21
CA VAL A 221 -13.67 22.11 7.66
C VAL A 221 -12.67 23.24 7.50
N GLN A 222 -12.02 23.58 8.59
CA GLN A 222 -10.89 24.49 8.63
C GLN A 222 -9.60 23.72 8.86
N LEU A 223 -8.61 23.95 7.99
CA LEU A 223 -7.28 23.35 8.07
C LEU A 223 -6.28 24.47 8.40
N ASN A 224 -5.50 24.29 9.43
CA ASN A 224 -4.44 25.21 9.81
C ASN A 224 -3.07 24.60 9.52
N SER A 225 -2.21 25.41 8.91
CA SER A 225 -0.78 25.18 8.76
C SER A 225 0.00 26.36 9.31
N LEU A 226 1.33 26.31 9.24
CA LEU A 226 2.18 27.47 9.56
C LEU A 226 2.09 28.58 8.49
N GLN A 227 1.72 28.22 7.26
CA GLN A 227 1.64 29.14 6.12
C GLN A 227 0.28 29.79 5.97
N GLY A 228 -0.80 29.14 6.47
CA GLY A 228 -2.13 29.70 6.34
C GLY A 228 -3.25 28.86 6.92
N THR A 229 -4.46 29.38 6.70
CA THR A 229 -5.71 28.72 7.08
C THR A 229 -6.55 28.52 5.83
N TYR A 230 -7.08 27.30 5.66
CA TYR A 230 -7.82 26.88 4.48
C TYR A 230 -9.20 26.35 4.87
N LEU A 231 -10.19 26.69 4.07
CA LEU A 231 -11.55 26.19 4.24
C LEU A 231 -11.87 25.15 3.17
N SER A 232 -12.62 24.12 3.56
CA SER A 232 -13.04 23.02 2.69
C SER A 232 -14.39 22.45 3.15
N ASP A 233 -15.14 21.84 2.24
CA ASP A 233 -16.36 21.13 2.61
C ASP A 233 -16.06 19.73 3.15
N PHE A 234 -15.05 19.08 2.54
CA PHE A 234 -14.55 17.77 2.94
C PHE A 234 -13.03 17.71 2.82
N VAL A 235 -12.45 16.74 3.53
CA VAL A 235 -11.02 16.42 3.48
C VAL A 235 -10.83 14.97 3.08
N LEU A 236 -9.91 14.70 2.16
CA LEU A 236 -9.43 13.37 1.84
C LEU A 236 -8.02 13.20 2.40
N LEU A 237 -7.84 12.16 3.21
CA LEU A 237 -6.54 11.85 3.80
C LEU A 237 -5.77 10.90 2.88
N GLY A 238 -4.70 11.40 2.23
CA GLY A 238 -3.72 10.58 1.48
C GLY A 238 -2.59 10.04 2.36
N THR A 239 -2.66 10.25 3.66
CA THR A 239 -1.61 9.97 4.64
C THR A 239 -2.18 9.43 5.95
N ASN A 240 -1.32 9.25 6.99
CA ASN A 240 -1.70 8.89 8.36
C ASN A 240 -2.41 7.53 8.47
N PHE A 241 -1.87 6.51 7.80
CA PHE A 241 -2.29 5.13 8.04
C PHE A 241 -1.69 4.60 9.34
N ARG A 242 -2.56 4.07 10.21
CA ARG A 242 -2.18 3.41 11.45
C ARG A 242 -2.74 2.00 11.51
N PRO A 243 -2.02 1.05 12.13
CA PRO A 243 -2.54 -0.27 12.41
C PRO A 243 -3.85 -0.17 13.20
N HIS A 244 -4.85 -0.96 12.83
CA HIS A 244 -6.11 -1.05 13.57
C HIS A 244 -5.95 -2.03 14.72
N SER A 245 -5.17 -1.64 15.74
CA SER A 245 -4.73 -2.50 16.86
C SER A 245 -5.45 -2.22 18.18
N ASP A 246 -6.44 -1.32 18.21
CA ASP A 246 -7.16 -0.91 19.44
C ASP A 246 -7.75 -2.12 20.18
N LEU A 247 -8.27 -3.12 19.46
CA LEU A 247 -8.85 -4.35 20.01
C LEU A 247 -7.86 -5.16 20.87
N VAL A 248 -6.57 -5.01 20.64
CA VAL A 248 -5.51 -5.81 21.29
C VAL A 248 -4.57 -4.97 22.15
N GLU A 249 -4.92 -3.72 22.40
CA GLU A 249 -4.19 -2.85 23.31
C GLU A 249 -4.19 -3.45 24.73
N GLY A 250 -3.02 -3.53 25.34
CA GLY A 250 -2.83 -4.19 26.64
C GLY A 250 -2.92 -5.73 26.64
N LEU A 251 -3.24 -6.37 25.48
CA LEU A 251 -3.27 -7.81 25.32
C LEU A 251 -1.98 -8.34 24.71
N VAL A 252 -1.45 -7.68 23.69
CA VAL A 252 -0.20 -8.02 23.00
C VAL A 252 0.76 -6.82 23.01
N ASP A 253 2.03 -7.07 22.78
CA ASP A 253 3.03 -6.00 22.72
C ASP A 253 2.90 -5.22 21.42
N LEU A 254 2.91 -3.88 21.52
CA LEU A 254 2.83 -2.96 20.40
C LEU A 254 4.12 -2.13 20.27
N HIS A 255 4.43 -1.74 19.05
CA HIS A 255 5.39 -0.67 18.75
C HIS A 255 4.78 0.71 19.03
N THR A 256 5.63 1.74 19.06
CA THR A 256 5.20 3.14 19.27
C THR A 256 4.27 3.70 18.19
N ASP A 257 4.27 3.11 16.99
CA ASP A 257 3.35 3.44 15.90
C ASP A 257 2.04 2.63 15.92
N GLY A 258 1.81 1.85 16.98
CA GLY A 258 0.64 1.00 17.15
C GLY A 258 0.73 -0.34 16.41
N SER A 259 1.80 -0.62 15.64
CA SER A 259 1.95 -1.93 14.99
C SER A 259 2.23 -3.02 16.02
N ILE A 260 1.64 -4.21 15.78
CA ILE A 260 1.78 -5.36 16.68
C ILE A 260 3.19 -5.94 16.55
N LEU A 261 3.87 -6.16 17.70
CA LEU A 261 5.12 -6.88 17.73
C LEU A 261 4.87 -8.36 17.45
N VAL A 262 5.58 -8.88 16.45
CA VAL A 262 5.58 -10.32 16.15
C VAL A 262 7.01 -10.82 16.04
N ASP A 263 7.16 -12.12 16.30
CA ASP A 263 8.41 -12.82 16.01
C ASP A 263 8.56 -13.09 14.49
N ASP A 264 9.65 -13.75 14.10
CA ASP A 264 9.93 -14.08 12.71
C ASP A 264 8.92 -15.06 12.09
N TYR A 265 8.02 -15.64 12.89
CA TYR A 265 7.00 -16.60 12.50
C TYR A 265 5.58 -16.03 12.57
N LEU A 266 5.46 -14.70 12.80
CA LEU A 266 4.23 -13.94 12.90
C LEU A 266 3.42 -14.17 14.17
N GLU A 267 3.96 -14.84 15.18
CA GLU A 267 3.33 -15.01 16.48
C GLU A 267 3.56 -13.77 17.35
N THR A 268 2.51 -13.31 18.03
CA THR A 268 2.55 -12.17 18.96
C THR A 268 3.18 -12.57 20.31
N SER A 269 3.24 -11.64 21.27
CA SER A 269 3.64 -11.96 22.66
C SER A 269 2.65 -12.91 23.37
N GLN A 270 1.45 -13.14 22.83
CA GLN A 270 0.48 -14.12 23.32
C GLN A 270 0.51 -15.38 22.47
N SER A 271 0.81 -16.52 23.10
CA SER A 271 0.90 -17.81 22.40
C SER A 271 -0.42 -18.19 21.73
N GLY A 272 -0.34 -18.62 20.46
CA GLY A 272 -1.46 -18.99 19.64
C GLY A 272 -2.22 -17.81 19.02
N ILE A 273 -1.76 -16.58 19.23
CA ILE A 273 -2.27 -15.37 18.58
C ILE A 273 -1.22 -14.85 17.62
N PHE A 274 -1.59 -14.72 16.36
CA PHE A 274 -0.74 -14.28 15.26
C PHE A 274 -1.26 -12.93 14.69
N ALA A 275 -0.38 -12.13 14.10
CA ALA A 275 -0.77 -10.90 13.41
C ALA A 275 -0.13 -10.82 12.02
N VAL A 276 -0.90 -10.32 11.05
CA VAL A 276 -0.52 -10.26 9.62
C VAL A 276 -0.99 -8.98 8.94
N GLY A 277 -0.44 -8.71 7.76
CA GLY A 277 -0.82 -7.56 6.93
C GLY A 277 -0.42 -6.23 7.54
N ASP A 278 -1.29 -5.24 7.35
CA ASP A 278 -1.04 -3.86 7.79
C ASP A 278 -1.04 -3.68 9.33
N LEU A 279 -1.11 -4.76 10.11
CA LEU A 279 -0.97 -4.72 11.57
C LEU A 279 0.47 -4.77 12.04
N ILE A 280 1.41 -5.18 11.20
CA ILE A 280 2.79 -5.48 11.60
C ILE A 280 3.81 -4.68 10.80
N ARG A 281 5.02 -4.54 11.35
CA ARG A 281 6.18 -4.06 10.58
C ARG A 281 6.79 -5.20 9.78
N MET A 282 7.14 -4.90 8.52
CA MET A 282 7.85 -5.84 7.65
C MET A 282 9.36 -5.69 7.81
N PRO A 283 10.14 -6.78 7.83
CA PRO A 283 11.58 -6.70 7.66
C PRO A 283 11.87 -6.30 6.20
N VAL A 284 12.53 -5.16 6.00
CA VAL A 284 12.85 -4.62 4.67
C VAL A 284 14.36 -4.66 4.49
N THR A 285 14.80 -5.14 3.35
CA THR A 285 16.22 -5.15 3.01
C THR A 285 16.77 -3.73 3.09
N MET A 286 17.89 -3.56 3.77
CA MET A 286 18.61 -2.30 4.04
C MET A 286 17.94 -1.32 5.02
N PHE A 287 16.62 -1.44 5.31
CA PHE A 287 15.93 -0.53 6.24
C PHE A 287 15.66 -1.12 7.62
N GLY A 288 15.85 -2.44 7.79
CA GLY A 288 15.39 -3.11 9.01
C GLY A 288 13.87 -3.30 9.03
N LYS A 289 13.22 -3.26 10.20
CA LYS A 289 11.76 -3.40 10.29
C LYS A 289 11.08 -2.04 10.05
N ALA A 290 10.23 -1.96 9.03
CA ALA A 290 9.49 -0.75 8.65
C ALA A 290 7.98 -1.02 8.55
N TYR A 291 7.17 -0.02 8.85
CA TYR A 291 5.73 -0.07 8.63
C TYR A 291 5.41 0.22 7.17
N LEU A 292 4.98 -0.81 6.44
CA LEU A 292 4.70 -0.79 5.00
C LEU A 292 3.34 -1.44 4.72
N PRO A 293 2.22 -0.70 4.86
CA PRO A 293 0.87 -1.21 4.63
C PRO A 293 0.62 -1.38 3.13
N MET A 294 0.86 -2.59 2.60
CA MET A 294 0.77 -2.91 1.18
C MET A 294 0.08 -4.26 0.94
N ILE A 295 -0.70 -4.36 -0.13
CA ILE A 295 -1.45 -5.56 -0.51
C ILE A 295 -0.53 -6.77 -0.70
N ASN A 296 0.61 -6.61 -1.37
CA ASN A 296 1.58 -7.68 -1.59
C ASN A 296 2.15 -8.24 -0.26
N HIS A 297 2.44 -7.37 0.72
CA HIS A 297 2.89 -7.76 2.05
C HIS A 297 1.76 -8.42 2.86
N ALA A 298 0.54 -7.91 2.74
CA ALA A 298 -0.63 -8.50 3.36
C ALA A 298 -0.86 -9.94 2.88
N MET A 299 -0.81 -10.19 1.58
CA MET A 299 -0.93 -11.53 1.00
C MET A 299 0.25 -12.44 1.36
N LEU A 300 1.49 -11.91 1.37
CA LEU A 300 2.67 -12.67 1.77
C LEU A 300 2.56 -13.18 3.21
N THR A 301 2.23 -12.28 4.15
CA THR A 301 2.11 -12.63 5.57
C THR A 301 0.89 -13.50 5.85
N GLY A 302 -0.24 -13.29 5.16
CA GLY A 302 -1.40 -14.16 5.20
C GLY A 302 -1.11 -15.60 4.75
N ARG A 303 -0.25 -15.77 3.71
CA ARG A 303 0.22 -17.09 3.30
C ARG A 303 1.14 -17.71 4.34
N LEU A 304 2.08 -16.93 4.84
CA LEU A 304 3.12 -17.42 5.74
C LEU A 304 2.57 -17.84 7.10
N VAL A 305 1.58 -17.16 7.65
CA VAL A 305 1.00 -17.48 8.96
C VAL A 305 0.39 -18.87 8.98
N ALA A 306 -0.26 -19.29 7.90
CA ALA A 306 -0.85 -20.63 7.81
C ALA A 306 0.20 -21.76 7.92
N GLU A 307 1.45 -21.49 7.56
CA GLU A 307 2.55 -22.45 7.71
C GLU A 307 3.06 -22.58 9.15
N ASN A 308 2.79 -21.58 9.99
CA ASN A 308 3.40 -21.42 11.30
C ASN A 308 2.46 -21.71 12.49
N LEU A 309 1.16 -21.95 12.26
CA LEU A 309 0.18 -22.11 13.34
C LEU A 309 0.52 -23.23 14.31
N LEU A 310 0.81 -24.45 13.80
CA LEU A 310 1.10 -25.60 14.65
C LEU A 310 2.57 -25.68 15.08
N THR A 311 3.45 -25.26 14.19
CA THR A 311 4.91 -25.33 14.41
C THR A 311 5.58 -24.21 13.62
N LYS A 312 6.57 -23.54 14.21
CA LYS A 312 7.36 -22.48 13.58
C LYS A 312 8.24 -23.03 12.47
N LYS A 313 7.71 -23.05 11.22
CA LYS A 313 8.37 -23.68 10.06
C LYS A 313 9.07 -22.69 9.15
N LYS A 314 8.42 -21.56 8.86
CA LYS A 314 8.94 -20.60 7.87
C LYS A 314 9.07 -19.20 8.46
N ARG A 315 10.29 -18.71 8.48
CA ARG A 315 10.59 -17.33 8.87
C ARG A 315 10.14 -16.32 7.84
N LEU A 316 9.63 -15.20 8.30
CA LEU A 316 9.45 -14.00 7.48
C LEU A 316 10.84 -13.46 7.13
N LYS A 317 11.18 -13.51 5.84
CA LYS A 317 12.47 -12.99 5.35
C LYS A 317 12.34 -11.51 4.99
N PRO A 318 13.47 -10.77 4.97
CA PRO A 318 13.46 -9.41 4.45
C PRO A 318 12.89 -9.36 3.03
N VAL A 319 12.03 -8.38 2.81
CA VAL A 319 11.37 -8.10 1.53
C VAL A 319 11.95 -6.85 0.89
N GLN A 320 11.74 -6.68 -0.41
CA GLN A 320 11.99 -5.41 -1.07
C GLN A 320 10.79 -4.48 -0.90
N ARG A 321 11.07 -3.19 -0.74
CA ARG A 321 10.04 -2.18 -0.88
C ARG A 321 9.71 -2.03 -2.37
N ILE A 322 8.49 -2.38 -2.75
CA ILE A 322 7.98 -2.23 -4.12
C ILE A 322 6.72 -1.40 -4.04
N VAL A 323 6.74 -0.25 -4.66
CA VAL A 323 5.62 0.69 -4.69
C VAL A 323 5.24 0.96 -6.14
N SER A 324 3.98 0.81 -6.48
CA SER A 324 3.47 1.11 -7.83
C SER A 324 2.19 1.92 -7.75
N THR A 325 2.02 2.87 -8.66
CA THR A 325 0.81 3.67 -8.83
C THR A 325 0.55 3.95 -10.30
N HIS A 326 -0.71 4.21 -10.63
CA HIS A 326 -1.11 4.69 -11.95
C HIS A 326 -1.84 6.01 -11.78
N VAL A 327 -1.27 7.09 -12.30
CA VAL A 327 -1.81 8.43 -12.17
C VAL A 327 -1.49 9.27 -13.39
N PHE A 328 -2.44 10.09 -13.83
CA PHE A 328 -2.33 10.97 -15.01
C PHE A 328 -1.91 10.23 -16.30
N GLY A 329 -2.32 8.97 -16.43
CA GLY A 329 -1.99 8.13 -17.60
C GLY A 329 -0.59 7.51 -17.57
N TYR A 330 0.17 7.68 -16.47
CA TYR A 330 1.50 7.09 -16.30
C TYR A 330 1.48 5.97 -15.25
N ASN A 331 2.22 4.92 -15.54
CA ASN A 331 2.56 3.84 -14.62
C ASN A 331 3.88 4.17 -13.95
N LEU A 332 3.91 4.25 -12.63
CA LEU A 332 5.10 4.53 -11.85
C LEU A 332 5.40 3.33 -10.94
N THR A 333 6.65 2.91 -10.89
CA THR A 333 7.10 1.85 -9.97
C THR A 333 8.46 2.19 -9.39
N SER A 334 8.57 2.08 -8.08
CA SER A 334 9.83 2.21 -7.34
C SER A 334 10.13 0.92 -6.59
N VAL A 335 11.38 0.47 -6.68
CA VAL A 335 11.88 -0.75 -6.02
C VAL A 335 13.18 -0.44 -5.28
N GLY A 336 13.30 -0.87 -4.04
CA GLY A 336 14.49 -0.68 -3.22
C GLY A 336 14.65 0.76 -2.73
N LEU A 337 15.87 1.29 -2.79
CA LEU A 337 16.23 2.65 -2.38
C LEU A 337 16.03 3.66 -3.51
N THR A 338 15.58 4.86 -3.17
CA THR A 338 15.76 6.02 -4.06
C THR A 338 17.23 6.48 -4.01
N GLU A 339 17.66 7.30 -4.97
CA GLU A 339 19.00 7.90 -4.94
C GLU A 339 19.19 8.73 -3.68
N ARG A 340 18.20 9.57 -3.32
CA ARG A 340 18.22 10.38 -2.09
C ARG A 340 18.43 9.51 -0.83
N GLU A 341 17.72 8.39 -0.70
CA GLU A 341 17.86 7.48 0.44
C GLU A 341 19.21 6.78 0.45
N ALA A 342 19.65 6.28 -0.70
CA ALA A 342 20.90 5.55 -0.80
C ALA A 342 22.11 6.44 -0.45
N ASN A 343 22.11 7.69 -0.89
CA ASN A 343 23.16 8.66 -0.60
C ASN A 343 23.27 9.07 0.89
N LEU A 344 22.29 8.72 1.73
CA LEU A 344 22.41 8.91 3.19
C LEU A 344 23.38 7.91 3.84
N TRP A 345 23.62 6.77 3.18
CA TRP A 345 24.34 5.64 3.79
C TRP A 345 25.50 5.11 2.95
N LEU A 346 25.49 5.34 1.63
CA LEU A 346 26.41 4.73 0.68
C LEU A 346 26.83 5.75 -0.37
N ASP A 347 28.03 5.57 -0.91
CA ASP A 347 28.43 6.23 -2.16
C ASP A 347 27.72 5.51 -3.31
N THR A 348 26.95 6.23 -4.10
CA THR A 348 26.17 5.66 -5.19
C THR A 348 26.47 6.32 -6.53
N ASP A 349 26.24 5.54 -7.57
CA ASP A 349 26.10 6.00 -8.94
C ASP A 349 24.66 5.80 -9.39
N THR A 350 24.18 6.68 -10.27
CA THR A 350 22.86 6.56 -10.84
C THR A 350 22.91 6.62 -12.34
N ILE A 351 22.10 5.79 -12.98
CA ILE A 351 21.88 5.80 -14.42
C ILE A 351 20.42 6.09 -14.68
N ARG A 352 20.17 7.16 -15.42
CA ARG A 352 18.82 7.53 -15.88
C ARG A 352 18.77 7.43 -17.39
N ILE A 353 17.87 6.60 -17.88
CA ILE A 353 17.61 6.46 -19.31
C ILE A 353 16.22 6.97 -19.64
N GLN A 354 16.08 7.47 -20.86
CA GLN A 354 14.80 7.83 -21.45
C GLN A 354 14.80 7.33 -22.89
N GLN A 355 13.84 6.50 -23.23
CA GLN A 355 13.78 5.89 -24.54
C GLN A 355 12.33 5.63 -24.95
N PRO A 356 12.02 5.60 -26.28
CA PRO A 356 10.74 5.06 -26.73
C PRO A 356 10.66 3.58 -26.37
N PHE A 357 9.46 3.07 -26.09
CA PHE A 357 9.27 1.67 -25.72
C PHE A 357 9.79 0.70 -26.78
N SER A 358 9.57 1.00 -28.05
CA SER A 358 10.10 0.23 -29.17
C SER A 358 10.11 1.11 -30.43
N GLN A 359 10.84 0.64 -31.46
CA GLN A 359 10.80 1.32 -32.78
C GLN A 359 9.40 1.44 -33.41
N TRP A 360 8.40 0.72 -32.86
CA TRP A 360 7.01 0.72 -33.32
C TRP A 360 6.06 1.46 -32.38
N ASN A 361 6.54 1.91 -31.22
CA ASN A 361 5.74 2.55 -30.21
C ASN A 361 6.50 3.76 -29.63
N GLU A 362 6.02 4.96 -29.95
CA GLU A 362 6.60 6.25 -29.50
C GLU A 362 6.38 6.53 -28.01
N LYS A 363 5.67 5.65 -27.29
CA LYS A 363 5.48 5.80 -25.84
C LYS A 363 6.83 5.72 -25.13
N GLU A 364 7.02 6.62 -24.18
CA GLU A 364 8.29 6.76 -23.49
C GLU A 364 8.38 5.90 -22.23
N ILE A 365 9.59 5.42 -21.98
CA ILE A 365 10.02 4.87 -20.70
C ILE A 365 11.09 5.78 -20.13
N VAL A 366 10.93 6.20 -18.89
CA VAL A 366 11.97 6.80 -18.08
C VAL A 366 12.32 5.81 -16.96
N PHE A 367 13.56 5.39 -16.91
CA PHE A 367 14.04 4.45 -15.90
C PHE A 367 15.31 4.96 -15.24
N LYS A 368 15.37 4.87 -13.93
CA LYS A 368 16.54 5.23 -13.11
C LYS A 368 16.96 4.01 -12.30
N MET A 369 18.24 3.67 -12.34
CA MET A 369 18.84 2.64 -11.53
C MET A 369 19.85 3.24 -10.57
N VAL A 370 19.79 2.81 -9.30
CA VAL A 370 20.70 3.22 -8.23
C VAL A 370 21.65 2.07 -7.92
N VAL A 371 22.95 2.33 -7.99
CA VAL A 371 24.01 1.33 -7.86
C VAL A 371 25.00 1.75 -6.78
N SER A 372 25.49 0.82 -5.99
CA SER A 372 26.59 1.02 -5.05
C SER A 372 27.90 1.20 -5.82
N ARG A 373 28.57 2.34 -5.65
CA ARG A 373 29.85 2.63 -6.33
C ARG A 373 30.96 1.65 -5.94
N GLY A 374 30.96 1.21 -4.67
CA GLY A 374 32.04 0.38 -4.15
C GLY A 374 32.08 -1.03 -4.69
N ASP A 375 30.92 -1.66 -4.92
CA ASP A 375 30.82 -3.08 -5.29
C ASP A 375 29.86 -3.36 -6.46
N GLY A 376 29.29 -2.33 -7.08
CA GLY A 376 28.42 -2.48 -8.24
C GLY A 376 27.04 -3.11 -7.94
N ARG A 377 26.67 -3.31 -6.67
CA ARG A 377 25.38 -3.88 -6.31
C ARG A 377 24.23 -2.94 -6.65
N ILE A 378 23.16 -3.52 -7.14
CA ILE A 378 21.92 -2.78 -7.42
C ILE A 378 21.20 -2.52 -6.10
N LEU A 379 20.92 -1.24 -5.81
CA LEU A 379 20.29 -0.80 -4.58
C LEU A 379 18.82 -0.44 -4.78
N GLY A 380 18.46 0.02 -5.97
CA GLY A 380 17.11 0.46 -6.27
C GLY A 380 16.90 0.80 -7.73
N GLY A 381 15.66 1.10 -8.06
CA GLY A 381 15.31 1.65 -9.35
C GLY A 381 13.88 2.16 -9.42
N GLN A 382 13.66 3.10 -10.32
CA GLN A 382 12.41 3.80 -10.52
C GLN A 382 12.04 3.79 -12.00
N LEU A 383 10.78 3.52 -12.27
CA LEU A 383 10.21 3.47 -13.61
C LEU A 383 9.04 4.43 -13.71
N VAL A 384 9.00 5.22 -14.78
CA VAL A 384 7.85 5.99 -15.21
C VAL A 384 7.58 5.66 -16.68
N SER A 385 6.36 5.26 -17.01
CA SER A 385 6.01 4.87 -18.36
C SER A 385 4.54 5.11 -18.70
N SER A 386 4.25 5.59 -19.88
CA SER A 386 2.90 5.68 -20.43
C SER A 386 2.34 4.33 -20.93
N SER A 387 3.12 3.25 -20.82
CA SER A 387 2.72 1.86 -21.10
C SER A 387 2.94 1.00 -19.87
N ASP A 388 2.24 -0.15 -19.77
CA ASP A 388 2.40 -1.04 -18.62
C ASP A 388 3.70 -1.88 -18.74
N HIS A 389 4.69 -1.50 -17.96
CA HIS A 389 5.97 -2.18 -17.79
C HIS A 389 6.26 -2.51 -16.33
N MET A 390 5.31 -2.26 -15.43
CA MET A 390 5.50 -2.44 -13.99
C MET A 390 5.95 -3.85 -13.61
N ALA A 391 5.44 -4.87 -14.31
CA ALA A 391 5.80 -6.26 -14.04
C ALA A 391 7.31 -6.55 -14.26
N GLN A 392 7.99 -5.82 -15.15
CA GLN A 392 9.44 -5.98 -15.37
C GLN A 392 10.26 -5.54 -14.15
N MET A 393 9.74 -4.62 -13.33
CA MET A 393 10.39 -4.19 -12.09
C MET A 393 10.50 -5.30 -11.04
N ASN A 394 9.75 -6.39 -11.17
CA ASN A 394 9.95 -7.59 -10.35
C ASN A 394 11.31 -8.25 -10.57
N VAL A 395 11.88 -8.16 -11.77
CA VAL A 395 13.24 -8.63 -12.06
C VAL A 395 14.24 -7.85 -11.22
N LEU A 396 14.11 -6.53 -11.19
CA LEU A 396 14.96 -5.66 -10.36
C LEU A 396 14.80 -5.97 -8.87
N ALA A 397 13.57 -6.20 -8.40
CA ALA A 397 13.31 -6.58 -7.01
C ALA A 397 13.99 -7.91 -6.64
N LEU A 398 14.00 -8.89 -7.55
CA LEU A 398 14.71 -10.15 -7.36
C LEU A 398 16.22 -9.94 -7.37
N ALA A 399 16.76 -9.14 -8.29
CA ALA A 399 18.19 -8.81 -8.36
C ALA A 399 18.66 -8.17 -7.04
N ILE A 400 17.94 -7.17 -6.52
CA ILE A 400 18.24 -6.54 -5.24
C ILE A 400 18.17 -7.56 -4.10
N SER A 401 17.14 -8.42 -4.08
CA SER A 401 16.96 -9.44 -3.03
C SER A 401 18.08 -10.50 -3.01
N LYS A 402 18.78 -10.65 -4.11
CA LYS A 402 19.92 -11.57 -4.29
C LYS A 402 21.27 -10.87 -4.20
N ASN A 403 21.30 -9.57 -3.92
CA ASN A 403 22.49 -8.73 -3.92
C ASN A 403 23.27 -8.80 -5.24
N MET A 404 22.54 -8.88 -6.37
CA MET A 404 23.15 -8.90 -7.69
C MET A 404 23.81 -7.56 -8.01
N THR A 405 24.92 -7.64 -8.71
CA THR A 405 25.61 -6.49 -9.29
C THR A 405 25.06 -6.16 -10.67
N VAL A 406 25.44 -5.01 -11.21
CA VAL A 406 25.16 -4.67 -12.62
C VAL A 406 25.83 -5.67 -13.57
N GLU A 407 27.03 -6.14 -13.24
CA GLU A 407 27.76 -7.14 -14.04
C GLU A 407 27.01 -8.48 -14.06
N ASP A 408 26.44 -8.92 -12.92
CA ASP A 408 25.63 -10.14 -12.89
C ASP A 408 24.40 -10.01 -13.82
N LEU A 409 23.72 -8.86 -13.88
CA LEU A 409 22.61 -8.62 -14.80
C LEU A 409 23.03 -8.71 -16.27
N LEU A 410 24.21 -8.21 -16.60
CA LEU A 410 24.75 -8.23 -17.98
C LEU A 410 25.10 -9.64 -18.45
N GLN A 411 25.32 -10.59 -17.53
CA GLN A 411 25.61 -11.98 -17.85
C GLN A 411 24.35 -12.86 -17.97
N GLU A 412 23.16 -12.32 -17.60
CA GLU A 412 21.91 -13.07 -17.70
C GLU A 412 21.35 -13.09 -19.14
N SER A 413 20.65 -14.17 -19.47
CA SER A 413 19.94 -14.31 -20.74
C SER A 413 18.55 -13.70 -20.65
N TRP A 414 18.27 -12.73 -21.50
CA TRP A 414 16.99 -12.01 -21.50
C TRP A 414 16.08 -12.48 -22.63
N LEU A 415 14.76 -12.48 -22.34
CA LEU A 415 13.75 -12.82 -23.33
C LEU A 415 13.79 -11.82 -24.49
N CYS A 416 13.95 -12.37 -25.70
CA CYS A 416 13.87 -11.62 -26.93
C CYS A 416 12.94 -12.32 -27.92
N LEU A 417 11.87 -11.63 -28.35
CA LEU A 417 11.01 -12.07 -29.44
C LEU A 417 10.90 -10.93 -30.46
N PRO A 418 11.52 -11.04 -31.63
CA PRO A 418 11.51 -9.99 -32.63
C PRO A 418 10.11 -9.50 -32.99
N GLY A 419 9.94 -8.17 -32.97
CA GLY A 419 8.66 -7.52 -33.25
C GLY A 419 7.60 -7.60 -32.12
N ARG A 420 7.95 -8.20 -30.96
CA ARG A 420 7.07 -8.33 -29.79
C ARG A 420 7.68 -7.83 -28.50
N THR A 421 8.97 -7.98 -28.33
CA THR A 421 9.72 -7.45 -27.19
C THR A 421 10.87 -6.59 -27.69
N ASP A 422 11.37 -5.70 -26.84
CA ASP A 422 12.60 -4.99 -27.12
C ASP A 422 13.77 -5.95 -27.21
N LEU A 423 14.69 -5.70 -28.14
CA LEU A 423 15.94 -6.42 -28.21
C LEU A 423 16.78 -6.21 -26.95
N GLN A 424 16.65 -5.04 -26.36
CA GLN A 424 17.33 -4.62 -25.15
C GLN A 424 16.36 -3.99 -24.18
N PRO A 425 15.89 -4.72 -23.15
CA PRO A 425 15.02 -4.17 -22.12
C PRO A 425 15.67 -2.97 -21.41
N PHE A 426 14.86 -2.02 -20.96
CA PHE A 426 15.34 -0.78 -20.32
C PHE A 426 16.28 -1.03 -19.12
N ILE A 427 16.06 -2.12 -18.38
CA ILE A 427 16.97 -2.51 -17.27
C ILE A 427 18.36 -2.86 -17.81
N MET A 428 18.43 -3.58 -18.94
CA MET A 428 19.70 -3.95 -19.59
C MET A 428 20.38 -2.72 -20.22
N GLU A 429 19.61 -1.82 -20.82
CA GLU A 429 20.14 -0.56 -21.36
C GLU A 429 20.83 0.25 -20.26
N ALA A 430 20.17 0.41 -19.11
CA ALA A 430 20.76 1.09 -17.97
C ALA A 430 22.02 0.38 -17.45
N ALA A 431 22.00 -0.95 -17.39
CA ALA A 431 23.15 -1.75 -16.97
C ALA A 431 24.36 -1.58 -17.93
N ASN A 432 24.10 -1.59 -19.25
CA ASN A 432 25.15 -1.35 -20.25
C ASN A 432 25.71 0.07 -20.15
N GLN A 433 24.86 1.09 -20.02
CA GLN A 433 25.32 2.47 -19.86
C GLN A 433 26.20 2.65 -18.62
N TYR A 434 25.80 2.05 -17.49
CA TYR A 434 26.61 2.06 -16.28
C TYR A 434 27.99 1.43 -16.51
N PHE A 435 28.03 0.26 -17.15
CA PHE A 435 29.26 -0.45 -17.41
C PHE A 435 30.24 0.35 -18.28
N TRP A 436 29.76 0.98 -19.37
CA TRP A 436 30.56 1.81 -20.23
C TRP A 436 31.06 3.08 -19.53
N GLN A 437 30.21 3.76 -18.78
CA GLN A 437 30.64 4.95 -18.00
C GLN A 437 31.73 4.63 -16.98
N LYS A 438 31.73 3.45 -16.42
CA LYS A 438 32.76 3.03 -15.45
C LYS A 438 34.08 2.63 -16.17
N SER A 439 33.97 1.99 -17.30
CA SER A 439 35.16 1.59 -18.11
C SER A 439 35.92 2.79 -18.70
N ASP A 440 35.23 3.91 -18.92
CA ASP A 440 35.85 5.16 -19.40
C ASP A 440 36.55 5.97 -18.28
N GLN A 441 36.33 5.61 -17.01
CA GLN A 441 36.90 6.27 -15.83
C GLN A 441 38.13 5.51 -15.28
N GLU A 442 38.32 4.25 -15.63
CA GLU A 442 39.50 3.43 -15.31
C GLU A 442 40.58 3.57 -16.40
#